data_5aa0475310315c87127cf676f5e10e36
#
_entry.id   5aa0475310315c87127cf676f5e10e36
#
_cell.length_a   1.000
_cell.length_b   1.000
_cell.length_c   1.000
_cell.angle_alpha   90.00
_cell.angle_beta   90.00
_cell.angle_gamma   90.00
#
_symmetry.space_group_name_H-M   'P 1'
#
loop_
_entity.id
_entity.type
_entity.pdbx_description
1 polymer ?
#
loop_
_entity_poly.entity_id
_entity_poly.type
_entity_poly.pdbx_seq_one_letter_code
_entity_poly.pdbx_strand_id
1 'polypeptide(L)'
;MLTQMFAFLDPAAITPDLAHRLRALATDCERLRQRGSVSPIELQSAPRIDDWVIMQTPLGIQLMGNVTGHPLLGDRAAVTSPLWFADAGGAWIRTLSRFYRLGAPLPPHRIDAFAEAHDLGGDGDDSEGRA
;
A
#
# COMPACT_ATOMS: atom_id res chain seq x y z
N MET A 1 -19.11 9.19 -17.64
CA MET A 1 -18.96 7.74 -17.82
C MET A 1 -17.86 7.15 -16.96
N LEU A 2 -16.63 7.64 -17.08
CA LEU A 2 -15.54 7.09 -16.29
C LEU A 2 -15.76 7.22 -14.80
N THR A 3 -16.28 8.36 -14.36
CA THR A 3 -16.50 8.60 -12.94
C THR A 3 -17.64 7.76 -12.38
N GLN A 4 -18.53 7.29 -13.23
CA GLN A 4 -19.59 6.39 -12.80
C GLN A 4 -19.06 4.96 -12.63
N MET A 5 -18.13 4.57 -13.47
CA MET A 5 -17.50 3.26 -13.36
C MET A 5 -16.44 3.20 -12.26
N PHE A 6 -15.70 4.29 -12.11
CA PHE A 6 -14.60 4.37 -11.16
C PHE A 6 -14.74 5.67 -10.37
N ALA A 7 -15.42 5.58 -9.25
CA ALA A 7 -15.73 6.77 -8.45
C ALA A 7 -14.49 7.52 -7.97
N PHE A 8 -13.37 6.81 -7.83
CA PHE A 8 -12.14 7.46 -7.39
C PHE A 8 -11.58 8.45 -8.41
N LEU A 9 -12.09 8.43 -9.65
CA LEU A 9 -11.68 9.39 -10.68
C LEU A 9 -12.45 10.71 -10.60
N ASP A 10 -13.53 10.75 -9.81
CA ASP A 10 -14.32 11.96 -9.71
C ASP A 10 -13.55 13.03 -8.96
N PRO A 11 -13.37 14.23 -9.54
CA PRO A 11 -12.68 15.31 -8.83
C PRO A 11 -13.32 15.66 -7.49
N ALA A 12 -14.61 15.39 -7.31
CA ALA A 12 -15.28 15.63 -6.04
C ALA A 12 -14.74 14.73 -4.93
N ALA A 13 -14.04 13.65 -5.28
CA ALA A 13 -13.43 12.75 -4.31
C ALA A 13 -12.08 13.26 -3.80
N ILE A 14 -11.56 14.35 -4.36
CA ILE A 14 -10.28 14.90 -3.94
C ILE A 14 -10.45 15.54 -2.57
N THR A 15 -9.62 15.12 -1.62
CA THR A 15 -9.63 15.64 -0.27
C THR A 15 -8.28 16.30 0.03
N PRO A 16 -8.22 17.16 1.07
CA PRO A 16 -6.92 17.68 1.51
C PRO A 16 -5.94 16.56 1.87
N ASP A 17 -6.45 15.47 2.42
CA ASP A 17 -5.60 14.33 2.76
C ASP A 17 -4.97 13.70 1.51
N LEU A 18 -5.75 13.54 0.45
CA LEU A 18 -5.20 13.00 -0.80
C LEU A 18 -4.12 13.91 -1.35
N ALA A 19 -4.36 15.22 -1.37
CA ALA A 19 -3.38 16.19 -1.85
C ALA A 19 -2.10 16.13 -1.00
N HIS A 20 -2.25 15.98 0.30
CA HIS A 20 -1.10 15.88 1.20
C HIS A 20 -0.29 14.61 0.90
N ARG A 21 -0.96 13.48 0.72
CA ARG A 21 -0.28 12.22 0.40
C ARG A 21 0.46 12.30 -0.93
N LEU A 22 -0.15 12.94 -1.92
CA LEU A 22 0.52 13.10 -3.22
C LEU A 22 1.76 13.98 -3.10
N ARG A 23 1.71 15.04 -2.29
CA ARG A 23 2.89 15.87 -2.09
C ARG A 23 4.00 15.10 -1.38
N ALA A 24 3.65 14.31 -0.37
CA ALA A 24 4.63 13.49 0.33
C ALA A 24 5.24 12.44 -0.59
N LEU A 25 4.43 11.85 -1.45
CA LEU A 25 4.92 10.89 -2.44
C LEU A 25 5.90 11.56 -3.39
N ALA A 26 5.58 12.75 -3.88
CA ALA A 26 6.48 13.49 -4.76
C ALA A 26 7.81 13.79 -4.08
N THR A 27 7.78 14.16 -2.81
CA THR A 27 9.00 14.42 -2.05
C THR A 27 9.86 13.17 -1.95
N ASP A 28 9.24 12.04 -1.62
CA ASP A 28 9.98 10.79 -1.51
C ASP A 28 10.50 10.32 -2.87
N CYS A 29 9.73 10.55 -3.92
CA CYS A 29 10.16 10.25 -5.28
C CYS A 29 11.46 11.01 -5.62
N GLU A 30 11.51 12.29 -5.28
CA GLU A 30 12.67 13.11 -5.56
C GLU A 30 13.88 12.65 -4.74
N ARG A 31 13.66 12.25 -3.49
CA ARG A 31 14.75 11.73 -2.67
C ARG A 31 15.30 10.44 -3.24
N LEU A 32 14.44 9.54 -3.68
CA LEU A 32 14.86 8.28 -4.28
C LEU A 32 15.65 8.53 -5.56
N ARG A 33 15.20 9.49 -6.36
CA ARG A 33 15.89 9.83 -7.60
C ARG A 33 17.28 10.36 -7.33
N GLN A 34 17.44 11.16 -6.29
CA GLN A 34 18.70 11.79 -5.96
C GLN A 34 19.65 10.85 -5.22
N ARG A 35 19.15 10.08 -4.27
CA ARG A 35 19.98 9.26 -3.39
C ARG A 35 20.10 7.81 -3.83
N GLY A 36 19.09 7.31 -4.56
CA GLY A 36 19.06 5.94 -5.01
C GLY A 36 18.68 4.92 -3.94
N SER A 37 18.37 5.38 -2.73
CA SER A 37 18.01 4.46 -1.64
C SER A 37 17.25 5.19 -0.57
N VAL A 38 16.62 4.40 0.30
CA VAL A 38 15.86 4.90 1.46
C VAL A 38 16.75 4.82 2.68
N SER A 39 16.74 5.83 3.53
CA SER A 39 17.57 5.82 4.72
C SER A 39 17.11 4.74 5.70
N PRO A 40 18.07 4.11 6.43
CA PRO A 40 17.68 3.11 7.42
C PRO A 40 16.74 3.64 8.50
N ILE A 41 16.87 4.92 8.85
CA ILE A 41 16.02 5.52 9.88
C ILE A 41 14.59 5.59 9.40
N GLU A 42 14.37 5.98 8.15
CA GLU A 42 13.02 5.99 7.58
C GLU A 42 12.41 4.60 7.58
N LEU A 43 13.19 3.59 7.24
CA LEU A 43 12.69 2.22 7.22
C LEU A 43 12.39 1.68 8.60
N GLN A 44 13.16 2.08 9.60
CA GLN A 44 12.92 1.61 10.96
C GLN A 44 11.55 2.04 11.47
N SER A 45 11.09 3.22 11.09
CA SER A 45 9.80 3.72 11.54
C SER A 45 8.65 3.32 10.63
N ALA A 46 8.94 2.70 9.50
CA ALA A 46 7.89 2.26 8.59
C ALA A 46 7.20 1.00 9.14
N PRO A 47 5.89 0.87 8.92
CA PRO A 47 5.22 -0.37 9.30
C PRO A 47 5.75 -1.53 8.46
N ARG A 48 5.52 -2.74 8.97
CA ARG A 48 5.94 -3.95 8.29
C ARG A 48 4.71 -4.71 7.82
N ILE A 49 4.80 -5.32 6.65
CA ILE A 49 3.72 -6.16 6.13
C ILE A 49 4.25 -7.57 5.89
N ASP A 50 3.58 -8.56 6.48
CA ASP A 50 3.93 -9.96 6.38
C ASP A 50 2.80 -10.75 5.76
N ASP A 51 3.11 -11.94 5.27
CA ASP A 51 2.13 -12.84 4.64
C ASP A 51 1.33 -12.12 3.56
N TRP A 52 2.04 -11.35 2.75
CA TRP A 52 1.38 -10.50 1.77
C TRP A 52 1.16 -11.21 0.44
N VAL A 53 0.11 -10.79 -0.25
CA VAL A 53 -0.17 -11.20 -1.62
C VAL A 53 -0.34 -9.97 -2.48
N ILE A 54 -0.03 -10.12 -3.76
CA ILE A 54 -0.16 -9.03 -4.73
C ILE A 54 -1.57 -9.07 -5.31
N MET A 55 -2.20 -7.88 -5.35
CA MET A 55 -3.51 -7.72 -5.96
C MET A 55 -3.41 -6.69 -7.08
N GLN A 56 -4.07 -6.99 -8.19
CA GLN A 56 -4.26 -5.99 -9.24
C GLN A 56 -5.69 -5.50 -9.16
N THR A 57 -5.85 -4.19 -9.08
CA THR A 57 -7.16 -3.54 -8.94
C THR A 57 -7.24 -2.40 -9.93
N PRO A 58 -8.41 -1.80 -10.12
CA PRO A 58 -8.49 -0.61 -10.97
C PRO A 58 -7.59 0.53 -10.50
N LEU A 59 -7.21 0.55 -9.22
CA LEU A 59 -6.30 1.57 -8.71
C LEU A 59 -4.84 1.28 -9.03
N GLY A 60 -4.51 0.04 -9.36
CA GLY A 60 -3.15 -0.37 -9.65
C GLY A 60 -2.77 -1.61 -8.86
N ILE A 61 -1.51 -1.71 -8.49
CA ILE A 61 -1.02 -2.84 -7.72
C ILE A 61 -1.10 -2.50 -6.25
N GLN A 62 -1.71 -3.40 -5.47
CA GLN A 62 -1.85 -3.25 -4.04
C GLN A 62 -1.40 -4.53 -3.36
N LEU A 63 -1.01 -4.45 -2.09
CA LEU A 63 -0.70 -5.63 -1.29
C LEU A 63 -1.75 -5.81 -0.22
N MET A 64 -2.10 -7.06 0.05
CA MET A 64 -2.92 -7.42 1.19
C MET A 64 -2.06 -8.30 2.10
N GLY A 65 -2.04 -8.01 3.39
CA GLY A 65 -1.24 -8.78 4.32
C GLY A 65 -1.43 -8.33 5.76
N ASN A 66 -0.60 -8.85 6.62
CA ASN A 66 -0.64 -8.54 8.05
C ASN A 66 0.32 -7.38 8.34
N VAL A 67 -0.23 -6.26 8.77
CA VAL A 67 0.52 -5.03 9.00
C VAL A 67 0.80 -4.88 10.48
N THR A 68 2.03 -4.54 10.82
CA THR A 68 2.41 -4.23 12.20
C THR A 68 3.12 -2.88 12.24
N GLY A 69 2.90 -2.13 13.30
CA GLY A 69 3.55 -0.85 13.50
C GLY A 69 2.97 0.31 12.71
N HIS A 70 1.78 0.14 12.16
CA HIS A 70 1.14 1.23 11.41
C HIS A 70 0.63 2.29 12.37
N PRO A 71 0.96 3.57 12.15
CA PRO A 71 0.61 4.61 13.11
C PRO A 71 -0.89 4.85 13.26
N LEU A 72 -1.68 4.52 12.24
CA LEU A 72 -3.12 4.75 12.29
C LEU A 72 -3.93 3.49 12.46
N LEU A 73 -3.49 2.39 11.84
CA LEU A 73 -4.27 1.15 11.83
C LEU A 73 -3.94 0.21 13.00
N GLY A 74 -2.74 0.38 13.58
CA GLY A 74 -2.27 -0.60 14.53
C GLY A 74 -1.91 -1.91 13.83
N ASP A 75 -1.90 -3.01 14.57
CA ASP A 75 -1.48 -4.31 14.05
C ASP A 75 -2.71 -5.06 13.57
N ARG A 76 -2.84 -5.24 12.25
CA ARG A 76 -4.01 -5.90 11.69
C ARG A 76 -3.79 -6.25 10.23
N ALA A 77 -4.66 -7.11 9.69
CA ALA A 77 -4.71 -7.36 8.26
C ALA A 77 -5.21 -6.11 7.55
N ALA A 78 -4.60 -5.80 6.42
CA ALA A 78 -4.96 -4.59 5.68
C ALA A 78 -4.59 -4.72 4.22
N VAL A 79 -5.23 -3.89 3.40
CA VAL A 79 -4.88 -3.70 2.00
C VAL A 79 -4.21 -2.35 1.87
N THR A 80 -3.06 -2.31 1.22
CA THR A 80 -2.33 -1.05 1.07
C THR A 80 -2.99 -0.18 0.01
N SER A 81 -2.69 1.11 0.03
CA SER A 81 -2.96 1.96 -1.12
C SER A 81 -2.03 1.52 -2.27
N PRO A 82 -2.26 2.05 -3.49
CA PRO A 82 -1.49 1.56 -4.65
C PRO A 82 0.01 1.75 -4.49
N LEU A 83 0.76 0.79 -5.00
CA LEU A 83 2.22 0.84 -4.98
C LEU A 83 2.73 1.75 -6.09
N TRP A 84 3.75 2.53 -5.78
CA TRP A 84 4.42 3.38 -6.74
C TRP A 84 5.87 2.99 -6.97
N PHE A 85 6.55 2.55 -5.90
CA PHE A 85 7.95 2.13 -6.00
C PHE A 85 8.17 0.90 -5.14
N ALA A 86 9.15 0.10 -5.53
CA ALA A 86 9.56 -1.06 -4.77
C ALA A 86 11.06 -1.18 -4.81
N ASP A 87 11.62 -1.66 -3.71
CA ASP A 87 13.05 -1.93 -3.64
C ASP A 87 13.37 -3.15 -4.51
N ALA A 88 14.39 -3.02 -5.35
CA ALA A 88 14.81 -4.14 -6.19
C ALA A 88 15.25 -5.34 -5.36
N GLY A 89 15.78 -5.09 -4.17
CA GLY A 89 16.20 -6.15 -3.26
C GLY A 89 15.07 -6.73 -2.43
N GLY A 90 13.85 -6.18 -2.54
CA GLY A 90 12.69 -6.74 -1.85
C GLY A 90 12.53 -6.35 -0.40
N ALA A 91 13.21 -5.32 0.07
CA ALA A 91 13.16 -4.94 1.47
C ALA A 91 12.02 -3.99 1.81
N TRP A 92 11.55 -3.22 0.84
CA TRP A 92 10.53 -2.21 1.11
C TRP A 92 9.72 -1.90 -0.14
N ILE A 93 8.54 -1.30 0.10
CA ILE A 93 7.71 -0.73 -0.96
C ILE A 93 7.29 0.68 -0.53
N ARG A 94 6.92 1.49 -1.51
CA ARG A 94 6.33 2.80 -1.29
C ARG A 94 4.97 2.84 -1.95
N THR A 95 3.93 2.96 -1.13
CA THR A 95 2.56 3.10 -1.63
C THR A 95 2.25 4.59 -1.80
N LEU A 96 1.05 4.89 -2.24
CA LEU A 96 0.58 6.28 -2.28
C LEU A 96 0.75 6.93 -0.90
N SER A 97 0.54 6.17 0.18
CA SER A 97 0.47 6.73 1.52
C SER A 97 1.78 6.72 2.28
N ARG A 98 2.63 5.71 2.12
CA ARG A 98 3.83 5.58 2.95
C ARG A 98 4.73 4.45 2.49
N PHE A 99 5.91 4.37 3.14
CA PHE A 99 6.78 3.22 3.01
C PHE A 99 6.29 2.08 3.90
N TYR A 100 6.53 0.85 3.43
CA TYR A 100 6.34 -0.36 4.23
C TYR A 100 7.59 -1.21 4.11
N ARG A 101 8.00 -1.82 5.22
CA ARG A 101 9.02 -2.87 5.16
C ARG A 101 8.33 -4.15 4.75
N LEU A 102 8.95 -4.90 3.83
CA LEU A 102 8.40 -6.17 3.38
C LEU A 102 8.91 -7.30 4.23
N GLY A 103 7.99 -8.05 4.83
CA GLY A 103 8.31 -9.34 5.41
C GLY A 103 8.17 -10.44 4.36
N ALA A 104 7.90 -11.66 4.80
CA ALA A 104 7.76 -12.78 3.90
C ALA A 104 6.41 -12.73 3.17
N PRO A 105 6.39 -13.10 1.89
CA PRO A 105 5.11 -13.23 1.19
C PRO A 105 4.34 -14.43 1.71
N LEU A 106 3.05 -14.45 1.45
CA LEU A 106 2.24 -15.61 1.79
C LEU A 106 2.70 -16.79 0.92
N PRO A 107 2.98 -17.97 1.52
CA PRO A 107 3.41 -19.11 0.73
C PRO A 107 2.36 -19.50 -0.32
N PRO A 108 2.77 -19.93 -1.52
CA PRO A 108 1.82 -20.25 -2.58
C PRO A 108 0.77 -21.29 -2.18
N HIS A 109 1.13 -22.24 -1.33
CA HIS A 109 0.19 -23.31 -0.93
C HIS A 109 -0.91 -22.78 -0.02
N ARG A 110 -0.82 -21.54 0.49
CA ARG A 110 -1.82 -20.97 1.37
C ARG A 110 -2.67 -19.90 0.70
N ILE A 111 -2.39 -19.58 -0.56
CA ILE A 111 -3.07 -18.46 -1.21
C ILE A 111 -4.55 -18.71 -1.41
N ASP A 112 -4.92 -19.92 -1.83
CA ASP A 112 -6.33 -20.23 -2.06
C ASP A 112 -7.14 -20.15 -0.76
N ALA A 113 -6.61 -20.73 0.31
CA ALA A 113 -7.29 -20.68 1.60
C ALA A 113 -7.41 -19.25 2.10
N PHE A 114 -6.38 -18.44 1.87
CA PHE A 114 -6.40 -17.05 2.25
C PHE A 114 -7.49 -16.29 1.49
N ALA A 115 -7.61 -16.52 0.19
CA ALA A 115 -8.60 -15.85 -0.63
C ALA A 115 -10.02 -16.21 -0.18
N GLU A 116 -10.26 -17.48 0.13
CA GLU A 116 -11.56 -17.91 0.61
C GLU A 116 -11.92 -17.26 1.95
N ALA A 117 -10.94 -17.19 2.85
CA ALA A 117 -11.20 -16.67 4.17
C ALA A 117 -11.46 -15.17 4.17
N HIS A 118 -10.87 -14.45 3.22
CA HIS A 118 -10.91 -12.99 3.25
C HIS A 118 -11.84 -12.36 2.23
N ASP A 119 -12.44 -13.14 1.35
CA ASP A 119 -13.39 -12.59 0.39
C ASP A 119 -12.85 -11.32 -0.23
N LEU A 120 -11.82 -11.47 -1.03
CA LEU A 120 -11.09 -10.33 -1.53
C LEU A 120 -11.93 -9.28 -2.20
N GLY A 121 -13.04 -9.67 -2.77
CA GLY A 121 -13.89 -8.71 -3.42
C GLY A 121 -14.51 -7.72 -2.49
N GLY A 122 -14.59 -8.06 -1.24
CA GLY A 122 -15.37 -7.25 -0.38
C GLY A 122 -14.68 -6.13 0.25
N ASP A 123 -13.66 -5.96 0.32
CA ASP A 123 -13.24 -5.03 1.05
C ASP A 123 -12.75 -3.89 0.82
N GLY A 124 -12.66 -3.78 0.36
CA GLY A 124 -12.26 -2.61 0.10
C GLY A 124 -12.27 -1.52 0.88
N ASP A 125 -12.31 -1.30 1.27
CA ASP A 125 -12.37 -0.30 1.73
C ASP A 125 -11.73 0.30 2.35
N ASP A 126 -11.55 0.18 2.73
CA ASP A 126 -11.12 0.70 3.29
C ASP A 126 -10.36 1.28 3.41
N SER A 127 -10.34 1.27 3.39
CA SER A 127 -9.60 1.78 3.62
C SER A 127 -9.06 2.51 3.26
N GLU A 128 -9.34 2.71 2.80
CA GLU A 128 -8.98 3.31 2.33
C GLU A 128 -8.05 3.72 2.46
N GLY A 129 -7.85 3.09 2.14
CA GLY A 129 -6.74 3.54 1.93
C GLY A 129 -5.97 4.03 2.92
N ARG A 130 -6.17 3.88 3.81
CA ARG A 130 -5.42 4.34 4.64
C ARG A 130 -4.25 3.66 4.80
N ALA A 131 -4.11 2.59 4.41
CA ALA A 131 -2.88 1.86 4.61
C ALA A 131 -1.74 2.26 3.66
#